data_eb81d5afd09f120b39a095ad8c1d7efb
#
_entry.id   eb81d5afd09f120b39a095ad8c1d7efb
#
_cell.length_a   1.000
_cell.length_b   1.000
_cell.length_c   1.000
_cell.angle_alpha   90.00
_cell.angle_beta   90.00
_cell.angle_gamma   90.00
#
_symmetry.space_group_name_H-M   'P 1'
#
loop_
_entity.id
_entity.type
_entity.pdbx_description
1 polymer ?
#
loop_
_entity_poly.entity_id
_entity_poly.type
_entity_poly.pdbx_seq_one_letter_code
_entity_poly.pdbx_strand_id
1 'polypeptide(L)'
;ESVLGRYLEDSQGVTGAAGNIMPNLFEGEAPNKKIAYGTSVAGEPVGSEPIPRLLNQSMEKSGLLFPEMRAQSAGHYVGLNTLLTGNPGVSQGLRVRPSYPTIFEYLRKHAGFKATDTWFIGNGIGNSTPLLNSSNHKDYGLLYGGNMFAAPVTFSLAGKEILGNAKTYTRTDLEPMYFMKNFLDQSFALTKDQISSVSNTDEEKTQIKDFIKSVFAKQQAGQLAKPPIAGNGDALNMMYAAEVLREFKPKMLALNISGVDSCHSNFTSYLQNLHRADHVTAWLWQHIQNNIPEMSGNTIFIVAPECGRNQNPNPILDQNDWNSYDHSDVNARRVWGLMVGKGIPNIRIGGEAQPVGRLTDIVPTIADIFGILDDVNNSGLIDPLARSLYQRI
;
A
#
# COMPACT_ATOMS: atom_id res chain seq x y z
N GLU A 1 0.74 12.69 8.73
CA GLU A 1 0.73 14.12 9.10
C GLU A 1 0.19 15.00 7.97
N SER A 2 0.59 14.82 6.71
CA SER A 2 0.13 15.66 5.61
C SER A 2 -1.37 15.55 5.35
N VAL A 3 -1.91 14.35 5.36
CA VAL A 3 -3.32 14.09 5.07
C VAL A 3 -4.21 14.37 6.27
N LEU A 4 -3.84 13.88 7.44
CA LEU A 4 -4.60 14.11 8.66
C LEU A 4 -4.59 15.60 9.03
N GLY A 5 -3.43 16.25 9.01
CA GLY A 5 -3.29 17.68 9.27
C GLY A 5 -4.16 18.53 8.37
N ARG A 6 -4.28 18.15 7.10
CA ARG A 6 -5.12 18.85 6.14
C ARG A 6 -6.62 18.70 6.41
N TYR A 7 -7.10 17.51 6.73
CA TYR A 7 -8.49 17.33 7.18
C TYR A 7 -8.82 18.23 8.36
N LEU A 8 -7.84 18.52 9.18
CA LEU A 8 -7.97 19.37 10.35
C LEU A 8 -7.99 20.84 10.00
N GLU A 9 -7.16 21.30 9.05
CA GLU A 9 -7.16 22.69 8.57
C GLU A 9 -8.46 23.01 7.82
N ASP A 10 -8.92 22.13 6.92
CA ASP A 10 -10.15 22.32 6.15
C ASP A 10 -11.41 22.24 7.03
N SER A 11 -11.32 21.70 8.21
CA SER A 11 -12.47 21.48 9.10
C SER A 11 -12.77 22.65 10.03
N GLN A 12 -11.95 23.67 10.09
CA GLN A 12 -12.20 24.87 10.89
C GLN A 12 -13.30 25.74 10.25
N GLY A 13 -14.51 25.23 10.21
CA GLY A 13 -15.67 25.97 9.77
C GLY A 13 -16.26 25.58 8.42
N VAL A 14 -15.71 24.57 7.77
CA VAL A 14 -16.25 24.05 6.52
C VAL A 14 -16.78 22.64 6.75
N THR A 15 -17.95 22.35 6.26
CA THR A 15 -18.39 21.01 5.90
C THR A 15 -17.43 20.51 4.84
N GLY A 16 -16.22 20.21 5.25
CA GLY A 16 -15.16 19.82 4.34
C GLY A 16 -15.35 18.45 3.77
N ALA A 17 -14.40 18.04 2.96
CA ALA A 17 -14.32 16.76 2.29
C ALA A 17 -14.49 15.52 3.22
N ALA A 18 -14.35 15.68 4.52
CA ALA A 18 -14.53 14.62 5.51
C ALA A 18 -16.01 14.33 5.86
N GLY A 19 -16.96 15.14 5.38
CA GLY A 19 -18.39 14.87 5.61
C GLY A 19 -18.71 14.55 7.06
N ASN A 20 -19.49 13.48 7.29
CA ASN A 20 -19.96 13.07 8.62
C ASN A 20 -18.86 12.42 9.50
N ILE A 21 -17.67 12.19 8.99
CA ILE A 21 -16.55 11.70 9.81
C ILE A 21 -16.06 12.77 10.78
N MET A 22 -16.22 14.04 10.42
CA MET A 22 -15.71 15.18 11.19
C MET A 22 -16.17 15.24 12.65
N PRO A 23 -17.41 14.91 13.01
CA PRO A 23 -17.83 14.90 14.41
C PRO A 23 -16.99 13.96 15.29
N ASN A 24 -16.50 12.86 14.72
CA ASN A 24 -15.65 11.91 15.44
C ASN A 24 -14.16 12.35 15.49
N LEU A 25 -13.72 13.23 14.60
CA LEU A 25 -12.34 13.72 14.57
C LEU A 25 -12.09 14.80 15.63
N PHE A 26 -13.11 15.41 16.18
CA PHE A 26 -12.99 16.55 17.08
C PHE A 26 -13.79 16.34 18.34
N GLU A 27 -13.22 16.71 19.46
CA GLU A 27 -13.92 16.92 20.72
C GLU A 27 -14.32 18.39 20.86
N GLY A 28 -15.51 18.64 21.39
CA GLY A 28 -16.04 20.00 21.65
C GLY A 28 -16.67 20.64 20.42
N GLU A 29 -17.05 21.91 20.59
CA GLU A 29 -17.72 22.70 19.56
C GLU A 29 -16.77 23.58 18.78
N ALA A 30 -17.11 23.86 17.53
CA ALA A 30 -16.37 24.82 16.71
C ALA A 30 -16.49 26.25 17.32
N PRO A 31 -15.43 27.05 17.34
CA PRO A 31 -14.07 26.80 16.84
C PRO A 31 -13.13 26.09 17.83
N ASN A 32 -13.61 25.74 19.00
CA ASN A 32 -12.82 25.15 20.09
C ASN A 32 -12.71 23.64 19.99
N LYS A 33 -12.78 23.09 18.80
CA LYS A 33 -12.62 21.66 18.55
C LYS A 33 -11.23 21.22 18.89
N LYS A 34 -11.13 20.22 19.72
CA LYS A 34 -9.88 19.53 20.03
C LYS A 34 -9.71 18.38 19.05
N ILE A 35 -8.57 18.31 18.41
CA ILE A 35 -8.31 17.25 17.44
C ILE A 35 -8.06 15.93 18.17
N ALA A 36 -8.80 14.91 17.74
CA ALA A 36 -8.62 13.56 18.22
C ALA A 36 -7.54 12.86 17.39
N TYR A 37 -6.32 12.77 17.90
CA TYR A 37 -5.28 11.95 17.32
C TYR A 37 -5.31 10.55 17.92
N GLY A 38 -4.94 9.54 17.11
CA GLY A 38 -4.67 8.22 17.64
C GLY A 38 -3.49 8.25 18.59
N THR A 39 -3.60 7.59 19.74
CA THR A 39 -2.48 7.41 20.67
C THR A 39 -1.63 6.20 20.27
N SER A 40 -0.39 6.14 20.75
CA SER A 40 0.45 4.95 20.60
C SER A 40 0.03 3.81 21.54
N VAL A 41 -0.87 4.07 22.49
CA VAL A 41 -1.33 3.13 23.51
C VAL A 41 -2.73 2.66 23.16
N ALA A 42 -2.90 1.35 23.04
CA ALA A 42 -4.21 0.74 22.79
C ALA A 42 -5.14 1.00 23.99
N GLY A 43 -6.35 1.47 23.72
CA GLY A 43 -7.36 1.74 24.74
C GLY A 43 -7.30 3.13 25.37
N GLU A 44 -6.34 3.97 25.06
CA GLU A 44 -6.37 5.36 25.47
C GLU A 44 -7.30 6.19 24.55
N PRO A 45 -7.98 7.19 25.14
CA PRO A 45 -8.84 8.05 24.35
C PRO A 45 -8.04 8.79 23.28
N VAL A 46 -8.65 8.97 22.14
CA VAL A 46 -8.10 9.78 21.06
C VAL A 46 -8.06 11.22 21.55
N GLY A 47 -6.93 11.90 21.40
CA GLY A 47 -6.77 13.27 21.88
C GLY A 47 -5.51 13.52 22.68
N SER A 48 -4.61 12.53 22.79
CA SER A 48 -3.27 12.72 23.33
C SER A 48 -2.38 13.48 22.35
N GLU A 49 -1.20 13.85 22.80
CA GLU A 49 -0.18 14.51 21.99
C GLU A 49 0.09 13.75 20.68
N PRO A 50 0.17 14.45 19.54
CA PRO A 50 0.50 13.85 18.27
C PRO A 50 1.85 13.14 18.31
N ILE A 51 2.03 12.07 17.55
CA ILE A 51 3.33 11.46 17.35
C ILE A 51 4.29 12.53 16.77
N PRO A 52 5.51 12.68 17.29
CA PRO A 52 6.45 13.70 16.82
C PRO A 52 6.70 13.60 15.32
N ARG A 53 6.75 14.72 14.64
CA ARG A 53 7.02 14.79 13.21
C ARG A 53 8.42 14.28 12.89
N LEU A 54 8.53 13.52 11.80
CA LEU A 54 9.82 13.07 11.26
C LEU A 54 10.37 14.00 10.19
N LEU A 55 9.49 14.69 9.47
CA LEU A 55 9.85 15.59 8.38
C LEU A 55 9.68 17.05 8.84
N ASN A 56 10.55 17.93 8.35
CA ASN A 56 10.49 19.37 8.65
C ASN A 56 9.23 20.03 8.11
N GLN A 57 8.68 19.50 7.01
CA GLN A 57 7.41 19.91 6.43
C GLN A 57 6.63 18.69 5.92
N SER A 58 5.32 18.83 5.78
CA SER A 58 4.48 17.77 5.21
C SER A 58 4.87 17.46 3.76
N MET A 59 4.74 16.20 3.35
CA MET A 59 5.14 15.74 2.01
C MET A 59 4.36 16.46 0.90
N GLU A 60 3.12 16.85 1.14
CA GLU A 60 2.31 17.62 0.18
C GLU A 60 2.92 18.98 -0.19
N LYS A 61 3.71 19.58 0.71
CA LYS A 61 4.41 20.86 0.48
C LYS A 61 5.70 20.71 -0.33
N SER A 62 6.06 19.51 -0.69
CA SER A 62 7.25 19.20 -1.51
C SER A 62 6.93 18.32 -2.71
N GLY A 63 5.66 18.18 -3.07
CA GLY A 63 5.22 17.27 -4.12
C GLY A 63 3.99 17.72 -4.89
N LEU A 64 3.54 16.83 -5.76
CA LEU A 64 2.34 16.96 -6.55
C LEU A 64 1.17 16.30 -5.80
N LEU A 65 0.19 17.10 -5.40
CA LEU A 65 -1.00 16.66 -4.69
C LEU A 65 -2.25 16.77 -5.57
N PHE A 66 -2.95 15.67 -5.72
CA PHE A 66 -4.31 15.59 -6.21
C PHE A 66 -5.24 15.38 -5.01
N PRO A 67 -5.81 16.44 -4.45
CA PRO A 67 -6.60 16.35 -3.23
C PRO A 67 -7.94 15.62 -3.39
N GLU A 68 -8.43 15.55 -4.60
CA GLU A 68 -9.65 14.84 -4.95
C GLU A 68 -9.47 14.11 -6.28
N MET A 69 -9.37 12.80 -6.20
CA MET A 69 -9.37 11.86 -7.32
C MET A 69 -10.60 10.96 -7.23
N ARG A 70 -10.84 10.14 -8.26
CA ARG A 70 -11.95 9.19 -8.29
C ARG A 70 -11.47 7.74 -8.27
N ALA A 71 -11.91 6.98 -7.28
CA ALA A 71 -11.87 5.53 -7.30
C ALA A 71 -13.04 4.98 -8.12
N GLN A 72 -12.80 3.93 -8.89
CA GLN A 72 -13.83 3.28 -9.70
C GLN A 72 -14.70 2.35 -8.86
N SER A 73 -14.24 1.96 -7.70
CA SER A 73 -14.94 1.12 -6.73
C SER A 73 -14.70 1.62 -5.31
N ALA A 74 -15.60 1.26 -4.42
CA ALA A 74 -15.44 1.44 -2.97
C ALA A 74 -14.86 0.19 -2.28
N GLY A 75 -14.62 -0.91 -3.00
CA GLY A 75 -14.14 -2.16 -2.42
C GLY A 75 -12.62 -2.25 -2.41
N HIS A 76 -12.03 -2.70 -1.31
CA HIS A 76 -10.58 -2.81 -1.11
C HIS A 76 -9.86 -3.53 -2.23
N TYR A 77 -10.29 -4.77 -2.53
CA TYR A 77 -9.57 -5.55 -3.52
C TYR A 77 -9.68 -4.98 -4.94
N VAL A 78 -10.86 -4.49 -5.31
CA VAL A 78 -11.04 -3.83 -6.61
C VAL A 78 -10.22 -2.55 -6.69
N GLY A 79 -10.14 -1.78 -5.60
CA GLY A 79 -9.31 -0.59 -5.53
C GLY A 79 -7.81 -0.90 -5.65
N LEU A 80 -7.31 -1.86 -4.88
CA LEU A 80 -5.92 -2.33 -4.97
C LEU A 80 -5.60 -2.90 -6.35
N ASN A 81 -6.51 -3.71 -6.91
CA ASN A 81 -6.38 -4.22 -8.26
C ASN A 81 -6.27 -3.08 -9.28
N THR A 82 -7.14 -2.07 -9.16
CA THR A 82 -7.14 -0.90 -10.05
C THR A 82 -5.82 -0.12 -9.99
N LEU A 83 -5.30 0.09 -8.78
CA LEU A 83 -4.01 0.77 -8.58
C LEU A 83 -2.84 0.05 -9.26
N LEU A 84 -2.88 -1.27 -9.33
CA LEU A 84 -1.75 -2.06 -9.85
C LEU A 84 -1.95 -2.53 -11.30
N THR A 85 -3.19 -2.58 -11.81
CA THR A 85 -3.47 -2.99 -13.19
C THR A 85 -3.84 -1.84 -14.11
N GLY A 86 -4.24 -0.69 -13.56
CA GLY A 86 -4.83 0.40 -14.35
C GLY A 86 -6.22 0.08 -14.90
N ASN A 87 -6.83 -1.04 -14.46
CA ASN A 87 -8.12 -1.50 -14.96
C ASN A 87 -9.07 -1.84 -13.79
N PRO A 88 -10.28 -1.25 -13.73
CA PRO A 88 -11.26 -1.53 -12.69
C PRO A 88 -12.05 -2.82 -12.93
N GLY A 89 -11.68 -3.60 -13.94
CA GLY A 89 -12.36 -4.82 -14.33
C GLY A 89 -12.45 -5.83 -13.19
N VAL A 90 -13.36 -6.77 -13.33
CA VAL A 90 -13.84 -7.66 -12.28
C VAL A 90 -12.69 -8.40 -11.59
N SER A 91 -12.58 -8.16 -10.31
CA SER A 91 -11.79 -8.95 -9.39
C SER A 91 -12.67 -10.08 -8.83
N GLN A 92 -12.16 -11.29 -8.89
CA GLN A 92 -12.83 -12.47 -8.33
C GLN A 92 -12.50 -12.70 -6.84
N GLY A 93 -11.83 -11.76 -6.19
CA GLY A 93 -11.47 -11.81 -4.77
C GLY A 93 -9.95 -11.86 -4.51
N LEU A 94 -9.60 -11.81 -3.23
CA LEU A 94 -8.21 -11.66 -2.79
C LEU A 94 -7.30 -12.85 -3.11
N ARG A 95 -7.88 -14.02 -3.27
CA ARG A 95 -7.14 -15.29 -3.52
C ARG A 95 -7.04 -15.64 -5.00
N VAL A 96 -7.50 -14.76 -5.87
CA VAL A 96 -7.45 -14.96 -7.31
C VAL A 96 -6.64 -13.83 -7.92
N ARG A 97 -5.73 -14.18 -8.81
CA ARG A 97 -4.93 -13.18 -9.53
C ARG A 97 -5.81 -12.34 -10.45
N PRO A 98 -5.45 -11.07 -10.66
CA PRO A 98 -6.16 -10.22 -11.61
C PRO A 98 -6.13 -10.80 -13.02
N SER A 99 -7.17 -10.49 -13.80
CA SER A 99 -7.23 -10.86 -15.21
C SER A 99 -6.41 -9.94 -16.12
N TYR A 100 -6.13 -8.73 -15.66
CA TYR A 100 -5.35 -7.72 -16.38
C TYR A 100 -3.93 -7.65 -15.83
N PRO A 101 -2.92 -7.39 -16.70
CA PRO A 101 -1.54 -7.30 -16.28
C PRO A 101 -1.33 -6.23 -15.22
N THR A 102 -0.47 -6.52 -14.27
CA THR A 102 -0.02 -5.56 -13.27
C THR A 102 1.10 -4.67 -13.82
N ILE A 103 1.35 -3.54 -13.18
CA ILE A 103 2.46 -2.65 -13.52
C ILE A 103 3.82 -3.39 -13.50
N PHE A 104 3.99 -4.37 -12.62
CA PHE A 104 5.21 -5.19 -12.57
C PHE A 104 5.42 -5.94 -13.89
N GLU A 105 4.36 -6.51 -14.44
CA GLU A 105 4.41 -7.25 -15.70
C GLU A 105 4.69 -6.34 -16.88
N TYR A 106 4.11 -5.15 -16.91
CA TYR A 106 4.41 -4.16 -17.94
C TYR A 106 5.87 -3.74 -17.90
N LEU A 107 6.39 -3.41 -16.71
CA LEU A 107 7.78 -3.00 -16.53
C LEU A 107 8.77 -4.11 -16.91
N ARG A 108 8.51 -5.34 -16.49
CA ARG A 108 9.39 -6.46 -16.83
C ARG A 108 9.37 -6.81 -18.31
N LYS A 109 8.21 -6.76 -18.95
CA LYS A 109 8.05 -7.12 -20.35
C LYS A 109 8.58 -6.03 -21.29
N HIS A 110 8.25 -4.77 -21.03
CA HIS A 110 8.50 -3.66 -21.95
C HIS A 110 9.74 -2.84 -21.60
N ALA A 111 10.06 -2.67 -20.32
CA ALA A 111 11.30 -2.02 -19.90
C ALA A 111 12.47 -3.01 -19.66
N GLY A 112 12.22 -4.31 -19.77
CA GLY A 112 13.25 -5.34 -19.64
C GLY A 112 13.80 -5.52 -18.21
N PHE A 113 13.03 -5.16 -17.19
CA PHE A 113 13.46 -5.27 -15.80
C PHE A 113 13.59 -6.72 -15.35
N LYS A 114 14.55 -6.96 -14.47
CA LYS A 114 14.71 -8.24 -13.78
C LYS A 114 13.57 -8.49 -12.80
N ALA A 115 13.40 -9.73 -12.37
CA ALA A 115 12.40 -10.05 -11.35
C ALA A 115 12.72 -9.36 -10.01
N THR A 116 14.00 -9.26 -9.65
CA THR A 116 14.46 -8.56 -8.44
C THR A 116 14.38 -7.04 -8.51
N ASP A 117 14.13 -6.47 -9.68
CA ASP A 117 13.84 -5.04 -9.85
C ASP A 117 12.39 -4.67 -9.49
N THR A 118 11.51 -5.66 -9.31
CA THR A 118 10.07 -5.43 -9.09
C THR A 118 9.56 -6.23 -7.89
N TRP A 119 8.97 -5.52 -6.93
CA TRP A 119 8.51 -6.11 -5.67
C TRP A 119 7.13 -5.63 -5.27
N PHE A 120 6.31 -6.56 -4.78
CA PHE A 120 5.08 -6.28 -4.07
C PHE A 120 5.21 -6.71 -2.61
N ILE A 121 5.02 -5.77 -1.68
CA ILE A 121 4.98 -6.06 -0.24
C ILE A 121 3.53 -5.98 0.20
N GLY A 122 2.94 -7.15 0.49
CA GLY A 122 1.54 -7.26 0.83
C GLY A 122 1.31 -7.32 2.34
N ASN A 123 0.32 -6.57 2.81
CA ASN A 123 -0.34 -6.84 4.07
C ASN A 123 -1.65 -7.59 3.81
N GLY A 124 -2.08 -8.41 4.76
CA GLY A 124 -3.35 -9.12 4.66
C GLY A 124 -4.53 -8.16 4.73
N ILE A 125 -5.56 -8.42 3.93
CA ILE A 125 -6.89 -7.86 4.10
C ILE A 125 -7.74 -8.98 4.69
N GLY A 126 -8.20 -8.82 5.91
CA GLY A 126 -8.73 -9.94 6.68
C GLY A 126 -7.67 -11.07 6.78
N ASN A 127 -8.05 -12.28 6.42
CA ASN A 127 -7.17 -13.46 6.46
C ASN A 127 -6.48 -13.77 5.11
N SER A 128 -6.46 -12.84 4.17
CA SER A 128 -5.95 -13.09 2.82
C SER A 128 -4.98 -12.02 2.40
N THR A 129 -3.83 -12.42 1.84
CA THR A 129 -2.90 -11.50 1.20
C THR A 129 -3.28 -11.36 -0.28
N PRO A 130 -3.40 -10.13 -0.80
CA PRO A 130 -3.73 -9.92 -2.20
C PRO A 130 -2.66 -10.48 -3.14
N LEU A 131 -3.07 -11.27 -4.13
CA LEU A 131 -2.18 -11.85 -5.14
C LEU A 131 -1.98 -10.87 -6.30
N LEU A 132 -1.35 -9.73 -6.04
CA LEU A 132 -1.24 -8.61 -6.98
C LEU A 132 0.16 -8.44 -7.60
N ASN A 133 1.07 -9.36 -7.35
CA ASN A 133 2.40 -9.33 -7.95
C ASN A 133 2.44 -9.82 -9.41
N SER A 134 1.39 -10.47 -9.88
CA SER A 134 1.18 -10.85 -11.28
C SER A 134 -0.29 -11.13 -11.57
N SER A 135 -0.65 -11.18 -12.85
CA SER A 135 -1.98 -11.54 -13.35
C SER A 135 -2.06 -13.00 -13.81
N ASN A 136 -3.26 -13.40 -14.26
CA ASN A 136 -3.51 -14.62 -15.02
C ASN A 136 -3.51 -14.38 -16.54
N HIS A 137 -3.10 -13.20 -17.00
CA HIS A 137 -3.13 -12.87 -18.41
C HIS A 137 -2.16 -13.74 -19.22
N LYS A 138 -2.62 -14.33 -20.32
CA LYS A 138 -1.86 -15.31 -21.12
C LYS A 138 -0.53 -14.81 -21.68
N ASP A 139 -0.43 -13.51 -21.99
CA ASP A 139 0.75 -12.90 -22.61
C ASP A 139 1.66 -12.22 -21.58
N TYR A 140 1.32 -12.29 -20.29
CA TYR A 140 2.01 -11.67 -19.17
C TYR A 140 2.22 -12.68 -18.04
N GLY A 141 1.37 -12.66 -17.03
CA GLY A 141 1.36 -13.66 -15.95
C GLY A 141 2.66 -13.73 -15.14
N LEU A 142 2.89 -14.88 -14.54
CA LEU A 142 4.05 -15.11 -13.67
C LEU A 142 5.40 -14.96 -14.35
N LEU A 143 5.47 -15.15 -15.66
CA LEU A 143 6.70 -14.95 -16.44
C LEU A 143 7.25 -13.53 -16.24
N TYR A 144 6.36 -12.55 -16.19
CA TYR A 144 6.70 -11.15 -16.02
C TYR A 144 6.25 -10.60 -14.63
N GLY A 145 5.81 -11.47 -13.73
CA GLY A 145 5.38 -11.06 -12.38
C GLY A 145 6.51 -10.48 -11.53
N GLY A 146 6.18 -9.60 -10.60
CA GLY A 146 7.10 -9.10 -9.58
C GLY A 146 7.30 -10.10 -8.45
N ASN A 147 8.41 -10.03 -7.74
CA ASN A 147 8.60 -10.76 -6.51
C ASN A 147 7.62 -10.29 -5.43
N MET A 148 7.22 -11.20 -4.55
CA MET A 148 6.28 -10.87 -3.49
C MET A 148 6.89 -11.18 -2.13
N PHE A 149 6.74 -10.25 -1.23
CA PHE A 149 7.15 -10.39 0.15
C PHE A 149 5.96 -10.08 1.07
N ALA A 150 5.43 -11.09 1.71
CA ALA A 150 4.32 -10.96 2.64
C ALA A 150 4.81 -11.37 4.03
N ALA A 151 5.14 -10.38 4.84
CA ALA A 151 5.84 -10.57 6.11
C ALA A 151 5.24 -11.63 7.06
N PRO A 152 3.91 -11.63 7.33
CA PRO A 152 3.33 -12.64 8.21
C PRO A 152 3.46 -14.06 7.66
N VAL A 153 3.50 -14.20 6.34
CA VAL A 153 3.60 -15.48 5.63
C VAL A 153 5.05 -15.91 5.51
N THR A 154 5.94 -15.00 5.11
CA THR A 154 7.36 -15.29 4.85
C THR A 154 8.14 -15.61 6.14
N PHE A 155 7.79 -14.95 7.26
CA PHE A 155 8.43 -15.18 8.57
C PHE A 155 7.58 -16.00 9.54
N SER A 156 6.55 -16.65 9.06
CA SER A 156 5.81 -17.67 9.81
C SER A 156 6.66 -18.92 10.06
N LEU A 157 6.08 -19.88 10.74
CA LEU A 157 6.72 -21.17 11.01
C LEU A 157 7.32 -21.83 9.77
N ALA A 158 6.68 -21.70 8.61
CA ALA A 158 7.18 -22.28 7.37
C ALA A 158 8.39 -21.56 6.76
N GLY A 159 8.52 -20.25 6.96
CA GLY A 159 9.76 -19.54 6.64
C GLY A 159 10.93 -20.10 7.44
N LYS A 160 10.71 -20.48 8.70
CA LYS A 160 11.71 -21.15 9.55
C LYS A 160 12.10 -22.53 9.02
N GLU A 161 11.15 -23.31 8.51
CA GLU A 161 11.44 -24.63 7.93
C GLU A 161 12.27 -24.51 6.65
N ILE A 162 11.89 -23.62 5.74
CA ILE A 162 12.67 -23.34 4.52
C ILE A 162 14.10 -22.89 4.86
N LEU A 163 14.28 -22.19 5.97
CA LEU A 163 15.58 -21.72 6.45
C LEU A 163 16.36 -22.78 7.26
N GLY A 164 15.81 -23.98 7.47
CA GLY A 164 16.52 -25.10 8.04
C GLY A 164 16.60 -25.11 9.56
N ASN A 165 15.77 -24.38 10.28
CA ASN A 165 15.64 -24.52 11.73
C ASN A 165 14.66 -25.65 12.04
N ALA A 166 15.17 -26.81 12.36
CA ALA A 166 14.37 -27.99 12.71
C ALA A 166 13.48 -27.71 13.93
N LYS A 167 12.20 -27.58 13.71
CA LYS A 167 11.15 -27.57 14.73
C LYS A 167 10.13 -28.63 14.37
N THR A 168 9.71 -29.42 15.34
CA THR A 168 8.58 -30.32 15.15
C THR A 168 7.30 -29.49 15.10
N TYR A 169 6.59 -29.56 13.98
CA TYR A 169 5.33 -28.85 13.77
C TYR A 169 4.16 -29.75 14.11
N THR A 170 3.14 -29.16 14.72
CA THR A 170 1.87 -29.84 14.95
C THR A 170 1.03 -29.83 13.67
N ARG A 171 -0.04 -30.65 13.61
CA ARG A 171 -0.98 -30.65 12.48
C ARG A 171 -1.59 -29.26 12.24
N THR A 172 -1.84 -28.51 13.30
CA THR A 172 -2.37 -27.15 13.25
C THR A 172 -1.37 -26.15 12.65
N ASP A 173 -0.07 -26.39 12.82
CA ASP A 173 0.98 -25.59 12.21
C ASP A 173 1.15 -25.90 10.70
N LEU A 174 0.85 -27.15 10.30
CA LEU A 174 1.05 -27.61 8.92
C LEU A 174 0.07 -27.00 7.91
N GLU A 175 -1.17 -26.72 8.29
CA GLU A 175 -2.15 -26.11 7.38
C GLU A 175 -1.71 -24.75 6.85
N PRO A 176 -1.32 -23.79 7.70
CA PRO A 176 -0.73 -22.53 7.23
C PRO A 176 0.55 -22.73 6.40
N MET A 177 1.34 -23.77 6.69
CA MET A 177 2.55 -24.09 5.94
C MET A 177 2.25 -24.59 4.53
N TYR A 178 1.27 -25.47 4.36
CA TYR A 178 0.82 -25.91 3.04
C TYR A 178 0.21 -24.76 2.24
N PHE A 179 -0.58 -23.94 2.88
CA PHE A 179 -1.12 -22.72 2.27
C PHE A 179 0.03 -21.84 1.78
N MET A 180 1.04 -21.64 2.59
CA MET A 180 2.20 -20.84 2.21
C MET A 180 3.06 -21.50 1.15
N LYS A 181 3.32 -22.80 1.24
CA LYS A 181 4.04 -23.51 0.18
C LYS A 181 3.35 -23.31 -1.16
N ASN A 182 2.05 -23.51 -1.20
CA ASN A 182 1.26 -23.27 -2.40
C ASN A 182 1.31 -21.81 -2.84
N PHE A 183 1.31 -20.89 -1.91
CA PHE A 183 1.44 -19.46 -2.17
C PHE A 183 2.83 -19.11 -2.73
N LEU A 184 3.90 -19.62 -2.14
CA LEU A 184 5.27 -19.40 -2.61
C LEU A 184 5.53 -20.12 -3.93
N ASP A 185 5.01 -21.32 -4.11
CA ASP A 185 5.06 -22.07 -5.35
C ASP A 185 4.09 -21.49 -6.39
N GLN A 186 3.19 -20.60 -5.97
CA GLN A 186 2.19 -19.92 -6.81
C GLN A 186 1.33 -20.85 -7.68
N SER A 187 1.10 -22.03 -7.16
CA SER A 187 0.43 -23.13 -7.87
C SER A 187 -1.10 -23.11 -7.77
N PHE A 188 -1.69 -21.96 -7.41
CA PHE A 188 -3.10 -21.86 -7.03
C PHE A 188 -4.12 -22.12 -8.14
N ALA A 189 -3.76 -22.10 -9.38
CA ALA A 189 -4.68 -22.34 -10.49
C ALA A 189 -3.93 -22.72 -11.75
N LEU A 190 -2.83 -23.48 -11.63
CA LEU A 190 -2.00 -23.74 -12.79
C LEU A 190 -2.46 -24.98 -13.52
N THR A 191 -2.65 -24.84 -14.81
CA THR A 191 -2.68 -25.96 -15.73
C THR A 191 -1.26 -26.49 -15.92
N LYS A 192 -1.16 -27.74 -16.42
CA LYS A 192 0.11 -28.46 -16.56
C LYS A 192 1.19 -27.69 -17.35
N ASP A 193 0.78 -26.75 -18.17
CA ASP A 193 1.64 -25.97 -19.08
C ASP A 193 1.91 -24.52 -18.60
N GLN A 194 1.44 -24.15 -17.41
CA GLN A 194 1.63 -22.80 -16.89
C GLN A 194 2.89 -22.68 -16.00
N ILE A 195 3.54 -21.53 -16.08
CA ILE A 195 4.68 -21.20 -15.24
C ILE A 195 4.24 -21.14 -13.77
N SER A 196 4.90 -21.92 -12.91
CA SER A 196 4.50 -22.08 -11.50
C SER A 196 5.05 -21.02 -10.55
N SER A 197 5.97 -20.18 -10.99
CA SER A 197 6.60 -19.14 -10.17
C SER A 197 7.03 -17.95 -10.99
N VAL A 198 7.34 -16.84 -10.32
CA VAL A 198 7.99 -15.69 -10.95
C VAL A 198 9.32 -16.13 -11.55
N SER A 199 9.61 -15.66 -12.76
CA SER A 199 10.82 -16.01 -13.49
C SER A 199 12.04 -15.26 -12.94
N ASN A 200 12.61 -15.79 -11.85
CA ASN A 200 13.91 -15.38 -11.33
C ASN A 200 15.01 -16.28 -11.89
N THR A 201 16.19 -15.73 -12.15
CA THR A 201 17.39 -16.51 -12.45
C THR A 201 17.86 -17.30 -11.22
N ASP A 202 18.78 -18.21 -11.36
CA ASP A 202 19.29 -18.97 -10.21
C ASP A 202 20.15 -18.09 -9.28
N GLU A 203 20.81 -17.10 -9.82
CA GLU A 203 21.50 -16.05 -9.06
C GLU A 203 20.51 -15.21 -8.24
N GLU A 204 19.42 -14.76 -8.87
CA GLU A 204 18.35 -14.01 -8.18
C GLU A 204 17.70 -14.84 -7.08
N LYS A 205 17.42 -16.13 -7.33
CA LYS A 205 16.89 -17.04 -6.30
C LYS A 205 17.85 -17.19 -5.12
N THR A 206 19.15 -17.28 -5.39
CA THR A 206 20.18 -17.37 -4.35
C THR A 206 20.21 -16.08 -3.53
N GLN A 207 20.24 -14.91 -4.20
CA GLN A 207 20.19 -13.61 -3.54
C GLN A 207 18.93 -13.46 -2.67
N ILE A 208 17.76 -13.83 -3.17
CA ILE A 208 16.49 -13.79 -2.42
C ILE A 208 16.57 -14.70 -1.18
N LYS A 209 17.10 -15.90 -1.33
CA LYS A 209 17.27 -16.84 -0.22
C LYS A 209 18.19 -16.29 0.87
N ASP A 210 19.31 -15.71 0.49
CA ASP A 210 20.26 -15.13 1.45
C ASP A 210 19.71 -13.86 2.10
N PHE A 211 18.98 -13.05 1.33
CA PHE A 211 18.21 -11.92 1.86
C PHE A 211 17.22 -12.34 2.94
N ILE A 212 16.38 -13.35 2.66
CA ILE A 212 15.39 -13.85 3.64
C ILE A 212 16.08 -14.31 4.93
N LYS A 213 17.19 -15.06 4.81
CA LYS A 213 17.99 -15.49 5.99
C LYS A 213 18.51 -14.29 6.78
N SER A 214 19.07 -13.30 6.09
CA SER A 214 19.61 -12.08 6.71
C SER A 214 18.52 -11.28 7.45
N VAL A 215 17.38 -11.05 6.81
CA VAL A 215 16.26 -10.33 7.42
C VAL A 215 15.73 -11.08 8.64
N PHE A 216 15.61 -12.40 8.54
CA PHE A 216 15.18 -13.23 9.66
C PHE A 216 16.14 -13.14 10.86
N ALA A 217 17.45 -13.25 10.60
CA ALA A 217 18.46 -13.09 11.65
C ALA A 217 18.42 -11.69 12.30
N LYS A 218 18.28 -10.64 11.51
CA LYS A 218 18.13 -9.26 12.01
C LYS A 218 16.87 -9.09 12.85
N GLN A 219 15.75 -9.67 12.43
CA GLN A 219 14.51 -9.61 13.19
C GLN A 219 14.68 -10.27 14.55
N GLN A 220 15.28 -11.47 14.61
CA GLN A 220 15.56 -12.16 15.86
C GLN A 220 16.50 -11.40 16.77
N ALA A 221 17.47 -10.70 16.20
CA ALA A 221 18.44 -9.88 16.93
C ALA A 221 17.91 -8.46 17.29
N GLY A 222 16.68 -8.10 16.87
CA GLY A 222 16.14 -6.75 17.07
C GLY A 222 16.86 -5.66 16.26
N GLN A 223 17.52 -6.01 15.16
CA GLN A 223 18.38 -5.14 14.36
C GLN A 223 17.71 -4.60 13.09
N LEU A 224 16.43 -4.89 12.86
CA LEU A 224 15.71 -4.27 11.76
C LEU A 224 15.60 -2.77 11.98
N ALA A 225 15.81 -1.99 10.91
CA ALA A 225 15.49 -0.58 10.93
C ALA A 225 13.99 -0.42 11.23
N LYS A 226 13.63 0.45 12.18
CA LYS A 226 12.26 0.60 12.65
C LYS A 226 11.88 2.07 12.84
N PRO A 227 10.62 2.44 12.63
CA PRO A 227 10.12 3.75 12.99
C PRO A 227 10.11 3.91 14.53
N PRO A 228 10.25 5.16 15.04
CA PRO A 228 10.29 5.42 16.47
C PRO A 228 8.89 5.43 17.12
N ILE A 229 8.05 4.48 16.78
CA ILE A 229 6.69 4.30 17.34
C ILE A 229 6.43 2.84 17.66
N ALA A 230 5.40 2.59 18.47
CA ALA A 230 4.88 1.24 18.70
C ALA A 230 4.45 0.59 17.38
N GLY A 231 4.95 -0.62 17.12
CA GLY A 231 4.72 -1.32 15.88
C GLY A 231 3.30 -1.89 15.77
N ASN A 232 2.80 -1.93 14.55
CA ASN A 232 1.67 -2.74 14.12
C ASN A 232 2.04 -3.46 12.83
N GLY A 233 1.09 -4.15 12.19
CA GLY A 233 1.34 -4.87 10.93
C GLY A 233 1.83 -3.95 9.81
N ASP A 234 1.33 -2.73 9.72
CA ASP A 234 1.73 -1.75 8.73
C ASP A 234 3.18 -1.28 8.95
N ALA A 235 3.55 -0.97 10.20
CA ALA A 235 4.92 -0.63 10.55
C ALA A 235 5.91 -1.77 10.23
N LEU A 236 5.52 -3.01 10.49
CA LEU A 236 6.33 -4.18 10.16
C LEU A 236 6.53 -4.31 8.65
N ASN A 237 5.50 -4.11 7.84
CA ASN A 237 5.63 -4.12 6.38
C ASN A 237 6.57 -3.01 5.87
N MET A 238 6.52 -1.82 6.47
CA MET A 238 7.45 -0.74 6.14
C MET A 238 8.89 -1.08 6.51
N MET A 239 9.12 -1.76 7.64
CA MET A 239 10.45 -2.24 8.03
C MET A 239 11.00 -3.24 7.00
N TYR A 240 10.17 -4.16 6.52
CA TYR A 240 10.57 -5.09 5.47
C TYR A 240 10.76 -4.41 4.12
N ALA A 241 9.95 -3.40 3.80
CA ALA A 241 10.18 -2.58 2.62
C ALA A 241 11.56 -1.93 2.65
N ALA A 242 11.97 -1.36 3.79
CA ALA A 242 13.29 -0.78 3.97
C ALA A 242 14.42 -1.80 3.73
N GLU A 243 14.27 -3.04 4.19
CA GLU A 243 15.25 -4.11 3.94
C GLU A 243 15.30 -4.52 2.45
N VAL A 244 14.15 -4.64 1.76
CA VAL A 244 14.09 -4.92 0.32
C VAL A 244 14.73 -3.78 -0.47
N LEU A 245 14.40 -2.54 -0.15
CA LEU A 245 14.97 -1.35 -0.80
C LEU A 245 16.49 -1.30 -0.65
N ARG A 246 17.00 -1.61 0.53
CA ARG A 246 18.44 -1.61 0.80
C ARG A 246 19.18 -2.72 0.05
N GLU A 247 18.62 -3.93 0.00
CA GLU A 247 19.27 -5.09 -0.61
C GLU A 247 19.19 -5.06 -2.13
N PHE A 248 17.99 -4.90 -2.68
CA PHE A 248 17.76 -5.05 -4.11
C PHE A 248 17.75 -3.74 -4.88
N LYS A 249 17.52 -2.60 -4.20
CA LYS A 249 17.36 -1.28 -4.85
C LYS A 249 16.43 -1.36 -6.06
N PRO A 250 15.22 -1.91 -5.87
CA PRO A 250 14.34 -2.23 -6.97
C PRO A 250 13.95 -0.98 -7.76
N LYS A 251 13.62 -1.17 -9.04
CA LYS A 251 13.08 -0.10 -9.88
C LYS A 251 11.64 0.23 -9.52
N MET A 252 10.87 -0.79 -9.08
CA MET A 252 9.49 -0.63 -8.65
C MET A 252 9.23 -1.46 -7.40
N LEU A 253 8.73 -0.80 -6.36
CA LEU A 253 8.21 -1.46 -5.17
C LEU A 253 6.82 -0.89 -4.89
N ALA A 254 5.82 -1.75 -4.83
CA ALA A 254 4.49 -1.42 -4.30
C ALA A 254 4.30 -2.06 -2.94
N LEU A 255 3.63 -1.32 -2.05
CA LEU A 255 3.34 -1.77 -0.70
C LEU A 255 1.90 -1.39 -0.36
N ASN A 256 1.12 -2.31 0.20
CA ASN A 256 -0.16 -1.98 0.80
C ASN A 256 -0.09 -2.03 2.31
N ILE A 257 -0.79 -1.11 2.95
CA ILE A 257 -1.07 -1.07 4.37
C ILE A 257 -2.58 -1.19 4.59
N SER A 258 -3.01 -1.82 5.66
CA SER A 258 -4.42 -2.18 5.86
C SER A 258 -5.00 -1.82 7.23
N GLY A 259 -4.19 -1.29 8.14
CA GLY A 259 -4.61 -1.00 9.50
C GLY A 259 -5.78 -0.01 9.60
N VAL A 260 -5.90 0.90 8.63
CA VAL A 260 -7.00 1.88 8.55
C VAL A 260 -8.37 1.23 8.27
N ASP A 261 -8.41 -0.04 7.88
CA ASP A 261 -9.65 -0.77 7.67
C ASP A 261 -10.42 -1.06 8.98
N SER A 262 -9.77 -0.89 10.11
CA SER A 262 -10.42 -0.93 11.43
C SER A 262 -11.62 0.04 11.57
N CYS A 263 -11.78 1.00 10.67
CA CYS A 263 -12.88 1.95 10.65
C CYS A 263 -14.29 1.29 10.59
N HIS A 264 -14.39 0.07 10.09
CA HIS A 264 -15.64 -0.70 10.04
C HIS A 264 -16.32 -0.92 11.41
N SER A 265 -15.50 -1.03 12.46
CA SER A 265 -15.99 -1.43 13.78
C SER A 265 -15.37 -0.64 14.93
N ASN A 266 -14.35 0.14 14.68
CA ASN A 266 -13.63 0.86 15.71
C ASN A 266 -12.98 2.13 15.16
N PHE A 267 -13.62 3.27 15.37
CA PHE A 267 -13.16 4.56 14.88
C PHE A 267 -11.90 5.04 15.60
N THR A 268 -11.76 4.77 16.89
CA THR A 268 -10.53 5.05 17.65
C THR A 268 -9.33 4.33 17.05
N SER A 269 -9.46 3.04 16.78
CA SER A 269 -8.42 2.27 16.13
C SER A 269 -8.12 2.77 14.70
N TYR A 270 -9.14 3.22 13.98
CA TYR A 270 -8.96 3.85 12.66
C TYR A 270 -8.07 5.09 12.74
N LEU A 271 -8.34 6.01 13.64
CA LEU A 271 -7.53 7.22 13.82
C LEU A 271 -6.10 6.89 14.25
N GLN A 272 -5.94 5.95 15.18
CA GLN A 272 -4.61 5.47 15.60
C GLN A 272 -3.83 4.87 14.43
N ASN A 273 -4.47 4.04 13.62
CA ASN A 273 -3.84 3.40 12.47
C ASN A 273 -3.57 4.40 11.33
N LEU A 274 -4.45 5.38 11.11
CA LEU A 274 -4.23 6.45 10.14
C LEU A 274 -3.00 7.30 10.53
N HIS A 275 -2.91 7.67 11.80
CA HIS A 275 -1.76 8.41 12.32
C HIS A 275 -0.45 7.60 12.23
N ARG A 276 -0.49 6.29 12.53
CA ARG A 276 0.66 5.41 12.34
C ARG A 276 1.02 5.26 10.86
N ALA A 277 0.03 5.09 9.99
CA ALA A 277 0.24 4.97 8.55
C ALA A 277 0.93 6.21 7.97
N ASP A 278 0.49 7.40 8.37
CA ASP A 278 1.14 8.68 8.02
C ASP A 278 2.60 8.71 8.49
N HIS A 279 2.83 8.38 9.77
CA HIS A 279 4.16 8.39 10.37
C HIS A 279 5.12 7.37 9.73
N VAL A 280 4.68 6.13 9.50
CA VAL A 280 5.55 5.10 8.91
C VAL A 280 5.81 5.37 7.42
N THR A 281 4.90 6.05 6.73
CA THR A 281 5.10 6.54 5.36
C THR A 281 6.19 7.60 5.31
N ALA A 282 6.12 8.58 6.20
CA ALA A 282 7.15 9.62 6.36
C ALA A 282 8.51 9.00 6.75
N TRP A 283 8.49 8.00 7.66
CA TRP A 283 9.70 7.28 8.05
C TRP A 283 10.35 6.55 6.89
N LEU A 284 9.59 5.82 6.08
CA LEU A 284 10.14 5.11 4.93
C LEU A 284 10.76 6.08 3.91
N TRP A 285 10.07 7.20 3.63
CA TRP A 285 10.63 8.25 2.79
C TRP A 285 11.94 8.80 3.33
N GLN A 286 11.99 9.17 4.61
CA GLN A 286 13.20 9.65 5.26
C GLN A 286 14.31 8.59 5.27
N HIS A 287 13.95 7.32 5.49
CA HIS A 287 14.91 6.21 5.47
C HIS A 287 15.56 6.04 4.10
N ILE A 288 14.77 6.14 3.01
CA ILE A 288 15.31 6.11 1.65
C ILE A 288 16.30 7.24 1.43
N GLN A 289 15.93 8.47 1.81
CA GLN A 289 16.77 9.65 1.59
C GLN A 289 18.08 9.60 2.39
N ASN A 290 18.05 9.09 3.61
CA ASN A 290 19.19 9.18 4.53
C ASN A 290 20.05 7.92 4.58
N ASN A 291 19.51 6.74 4.23
CA ASN A 291 20.17 5.46 4.48
C ASN A 291 20.42 4.62 3.22
N ILE A 292 19.93 5.05 2.04
CA ILE A 292 20.14 4.34 0.78
C ILE A 292 20.66 5.34 -0.26
N PRO A 293 21.98 5.61 -0.26
CA PRO A 293 22.57 6.68 -1.08
C PRO A 293 22.22 6.59 -2.58
N GLU A 294 22.13 5.38 -3.12
CA GLU A 294 21.85 5.17 -4.54
C GLU A 294 20.40 5.51 -4.92
N MET A 295 19.51 5.54 -3.93
CA MET A 295 18.08 5.89 -4.08
C MET A 295 17.78 7.31 -3.64
N SER A 296 18.63 7.89 -2.79
CA SER A 296 18.51 9.27 -2.33
C SER A 296 18.49 10.23 -3.52
N GLY A 297 17.47 11.11 -3.59
CA GLY A 297 17.32 12.03 -4.72
C GLY A 297 17.01 11.37 -6.07
N ASN A 298 16.85 10.05 -6.13
CA ASN A 298 16.54 9.29 -7.34
C ASN A 298 15.30 8.41 -7.22
N THR A 299 14.42 8.73 -6.28
CA THR A 299 13.19 8.00 -6.01
C THR A 299 11.99 8.92 -6.25
N ILE A 300 10.93 8.36 -6.83
CA ILE A 300 9.58 8.93 -6.82
C ILE A 300 8.73 8.07 -5.90
N PHE A 301 8.07 8.71 -4.95
CA PHE A 301 7.22 8.05 -3.96
C PHE A 301 5.77 8.46 -4.23
N ILE A 302 4.91 7.46 -4.46
CA ILE A 302 3.49 7.66 -4.78
C ILE A 302 2.67 7.08 -3.64
N VAL A 303 1.72 7.85 -3.14
CA VAL A 303 0.78 7.42 -2.08
C VAL A 303 -0.65 7.67 -2.58
N ALA A 304 -1.47 6.64 -2.54
CA ALA A 304 -2.88 6.74 -2.88
C ALA A 304 -3.68 5.70 -2.09
N PRO A 305 -4.86 6.05 -1.54
CA PRO A 305 -5.77 5.06 -0.96
C PRO A 305 -6.52 4.33 -2.08
N GLU A 306 -6.85 3.07 -1.84
CA GLU A 306 -7.63 2.24 -2.76
C GLU A 306 -9.13 2.59 -2.77
N CYS A 307 -9.64 3.12 -1.64
CA CYS A 307 -10.98 3.68 -1.49
C CYS A 307 -11.02 4.65 -0.30
N GLY A 308 -12.12 5.35 -0.13
CA GLY A 308 -12.43 6.21 1.02
C GLY A 308 -13.40 5.54 1.99
N ARG A 309 -14.15 6.37 2.72
CA ARG A 309 -15.20 5.92 3.67
C ARG A 309 -16.55 6.51 3.28
N ASN A 310 -17.61 5.86 3.74
CA ASN A 310 -18.99 6.32 3.56
C ASN A 310 -19.21 7.70 4.16
N GLN A 311 -20.14 8.44 3.59
CA GLN A 311 -20.57 9.70 4.16
C GLN A 311 -21.32 9.52 5.48
N ASN A 312 -22.15 8.47 5.57
CA ASN A 312 -22.94 8.16 6.76
C ASN A 312 -22.28 7.04 7.56
N PRO A 313 -22.36 7.09 8.90
CA PRO A 313 -21.88 6.02 9.75
C PRO A 313 -22.68 4.73 9.58
N ASN A 314 -22.07 3.62 9.92
CA ASN A 314 -22.78 2.38 10.19
C ASN A 314 -23.29 2.37 11.66
N PRO A 315 -24.13 1.38 12.06
CA PRO A 315 -24.71 1.35 13.41
C PRO A 315 -23.73 0.92 14.51
N ILE A 316 -22.47 0.66 14.20
CA ILE A 316 -21.49 0.16 15.16
C ILE A 316 -20.80 1.35 15.83
N LEU A 317 -20.85 1.38 17.17
CA LEU A 317 -20.09 2.30 18.00
C LEU A 317 -18.86 1.57 18.56
N ASP A 318 -17.78 2.30 18.69
CA ASP A 318 -16.59 1.81 19.37
C ASP A 318 -16.68 1.99 20.90
N GLN A 319 -15.61 1.66 21.62
CA GLN A 319 -15.55 1.76 23.09
C GLN A 319 -15.60 3.19 23.63
N ASN A 320 -15.53 4.20 22.77
CA ASN A 320 -15.67 5.61 23.10
C ASN A 320 -17.00 6.21 22.60
N ASP A 321 -17.94 5.37 22.23
CA ASP A 321 -19.24 5.73 21.65
C ASP A 321 -19.13 6.50 20.33
N TRP A 322 -18.04 6.29 19.59
CA TRP A 322 -17.84 6.91 18.29
C TRP A 322 -18.35 6.03 17.16
N ASN A 323 -18.96 6.70 16.18
CA ASN A 323 -19.48 6.04 15.00
C ASN A 323 -18.37 5.42 14.15
N SER A 324 -18.62 4.22 13.67
CA SER A 324 -17.80 3.52 12.67
C SER A 324 -18.32 3.79 11.26
N TYR A 325 -17.47 3.55 10.25
CA TYR A 325 -17.81 3.85 8.84
C TYR A 325 -17.34 2.74 7.92
N ASP A 326 -18.27 2.31 7.06
CA ASP A 326 -17.98 1.38 5.97
C ASP A 326 -17.46 2.11 4.72
N HIS A 327 -17.34 1.40 3.61
CA HIS A 327 -16.92 1.92 2.30
C HIS A 327 -17.77 1.29 1.18
N SER A 328 -19.01 1.75 1.01
CA SER A 328 -19.96 1.18 0.06
C SER A 328 -20.68 2.24 -0.79
N ASP A 329 -20.72 3.49 -0.33
CA ASP A 329 -21.43 4.57 -1.01
C ASP A 329 -20.53 5.34 -2.00
N VAL A 330 -21.11 6.38 -2.61
CA VAL A 330 -20.40 7.22 -3.59
C VAL A 330 -19.27 8.04 -2.95
N ASN A 331 -19.40 8.40 -1.66
CA ASN A 331 -18.36 9.14 -0.95
C ASN A 331 -17.10 8.29 -0.77
N ALA A 332 -17.26 6.99 -0.59
CA ALA A 332 -16.14 6.06 -0.49
C ALA A 332 -15.32 5.92 -1.80
N ARG A 333 -15.78 6.52 -2.91
CA ARG A 333 -15.02 6.63 -4.15
C ARG A 333 -14.23 7.93 -4.28
N ARG A 334 -14.27 8.78 -3.26
CA ARG A 334 -13.47 10.01 -3.18
C ARG A 334 -12.15 9.66 -2.52
N VAL A 335 -11.08 9.87 -3.25
CA VAL A 335 -9.71 9.54 -2.83
C VAL A 335 -8.77 10.69 -3.20
N TRP A 336 -7.54 10.57 -2.81
CA TRP A 336 -6.50 11.53 -3.12
C TRP A 336 -5.27 10.82 -3.68
N GLY A 337 -4.32 11.57 -4.23
CA GLY A 337 -3.03 11.05 -4.68
C GLY A 337 -1.92 12.04 -4.38
N LEU A 338 -0.80 11.55 -3.90
CA LEU A 338 0.39 12.33 -3.63
C LEU A 338 1.59 11.70 -4.34
N MET A 339 2.38 12.53 -5.01
CA MET A 339 3.65 12.14 -5.59
C MET A 339 4.74 13.07 -5.06
N VAL A 340 5.86 12.53 -4.59
CA VAL A 340 7.03 13.31 -4.15
C VAL A 340 8.31 12.70 -4.69
N GLY A 341 9.33 13.52 -4.85
CA GLY A 341 10.67 13.04 -5.20
C GLY A 341 11.23 13.63 -6.49
N LYS A 342 12.07 12.85 -7.16
CA LYS A 342 12.87 13.33 -8.31
C LYS A 342 11.97 13.87 -9.43
N GLY A 343 12.16 15.16 -9.74
CA GLY A 343 11.45 15.79 -10.85
C GLY A 343 9.96 16.05 -10.65
N ILE A 344 9.42 15.75 -9.47
CA ILE A 344 8.02 16.01 -9.15
C ILE A 344 7.84 17.49 -8.78
N PRO A 345 6.95 18.23 -9.46
CA PRO A 345 6.70 19.62 -9.14
C PRO A 345 5.94 19.76 -7.81
N ASN A 346 6.14 20.89 -7.13
CA ASN A 346 5.36 21.25 -5.95
C ASN A 346 4.09 21.99 -6.38
N ILE A 347 3.04 21.24 -6.67
CA ILE A 347 1.76 21.75 -7.19
C ILE A 347 0.60 20.98 -6.56
N ARG A 348 -0.50 21.70 -6.31
CA ARG A 348 -1.80 21.11 -5.95
C ARG A 348 -2.77 21.26 -7.12
N ILE A 349 -3.37 20.17 -7.59
CA ILE A 349 -4.24 20.14 -8.76
C ILE A 349 -5.61 19.58 -8.40
N GLY A 350 -6.64 20.35 -8.74
CA GLY A 350 -8.02 20.00 -8.48
C GLY A 350 -8.44 20.20 -7.02
N GLY A 351 -9.57 19.66 -6.65
CA GLY A 351 -10.21 19.73 -5.34
C GLY A 351 -11.63 19.23 -5.40
N GLU A 352 -12.39 19.39 -4.32
CA GLU A 352 -13.76 18.88 -4.21
C GLU A 352 -14.68 19.36 -5.33
N ALA A 353 -14.63 20.67 -5.66
CA ALA A 353 -15.44 21.26 -6.73
C ALA A 353 -15.02 20.78 -8.13
N GLN A 354 -13.77 20.39 -8.29
CA GLN A 354 -13.21 19.94 -9.55
C GLN A 354 -12.24 18.78 -9.32
N PRO A 355 -12.74 17.56 -9.15
CA PRO A 355 -11.88 16.37 -9.00
C PRO A 355 -11.00 16.16 -10.23
N VAL A 356 -9.73 15.87 -10.03
CA VAL A 356 -8.76 15.61 -11.11
C VAL A 356 -8.02 14.30 -10.83
N GLY A 357 -8.01 13.41 -11.80
CA GLY A 357 -7.36 12.11 -11.70
C GLY A 357 -8.30 10.99 -11.25
N ARG A 358 -7.83 9.78 -11.49
CA ARG A 358 -8.51 8.51 -11.21
C ARG A 358 -7.49 7.51 -10.67
N LEU A 359 -7.92 6.49 -9.93
CA LEU A 359 -7.00 5.42 -9.49
C LEU A 359 -6.42 4.65 -10.69
N THR A 360 -7.16 4.54 -11.78
CA THR A 360 -6.68 3.94 -13.03
C THR A 360 -5.50 4.69 -13.65
N ASP A 361 -5.27 5.95 -13.28
CA ASP A 361 -4.20 6.80 -13.81
C ASP A 361 -2.82 6.45 -13.23
N ILE A 362 -2.75 5.70 -12.14
CA ILE A 362 -1.48 5.36 -11.47
C ILE A 362 -0.59 4.48 -12.36
N VAL A 363 -1.16 3.47 -13.01
CA VAL A 363 -0.39 2.58 -13.91
C VAL A 363 0.20 3.34 -15.10
N PRO A 364 -0.56 4.10 -15.90
CA PRO A 364 0.03 4.89 -16.97
C PRO A 364 1.00 5.98 -16.47
N THR A 365 0.84 6.50 -15.25
CA THR A 365 1.79 7.42 -14.64
C THR A 365 3.14 6.75 -14.40
N ILE A 366 3.14 5.55 -13.82
CA ILE A 366 4.37 4.79 -13.60
C ILE A 366 4.99 4.37 -14.94
N ALA A 367 4.16 3.96 -15.91
CA ALA A 367 4.62 3.64 -17.26
C ALA A 367 5.29 4.84 -17.95
N ASP A 368 4.76 6.04 -17.77
CA ASP A 368 5.31 7.30 -18.28
C ASP A 368 6.68 7.60 -17.66
N ILE A 369 6.81 7.46 -16.34
CA ILE A 369 8.09 7.60 -15.62
C ILE A 369 9.17 6.68 -16.20
N PHE A 370 8.82 5.50 -16.63
CA PHE A 370 9.76 4.50 -17.17
C PHE A 370 9.84 4.46 -18.70
N GLY A 371 9.11 5.36 -19.39
CA GLY A 371 9.19 5.49 -20.86
C GLY A 371 8.51 4.36 -21.63
N ILE A 372 7.56 3.64 -21.02
CA ILE A 372 6.78 2.54 -21.64
C ILE A 372 5.29 2.87 -21.74
N LEU A 373 4.91 4.14 -21.67
CA LEU A 373 3.50 4.56 -21.69
C LEU A 373 2.79 4.10 -22.97
N ASP A 374 3.45 4.20 -24.12
CA ASP A 374 2.90 3.79 -25.40
C ASP A 374 2.66 2.28 -25.45
N ASP A 375 3.58 1.47 -24.92
CA ASP A 375 3.40 0.02 -24.86
C ASP A 375 2.21 -0.36 -23.98
N VAL A 376 2.03 0.31 -22.85
CA VAL A 376 0.91 0.09 -21.93
C VAL A 376 -0.40 0.50 -22.59
N ASN A 377 -0.46 1.66 -23.22
CA ASN A 377 -1.66 2.13 -23.94
C ASN A 377 -2.02 1.20 -25.12
N ASN A 378 -1.03 0.82 -25.91
CA ASN A 378 -1.20 -0.06 -27.08
C ASN A 378 -1.60 -1.49 -26.70
N SER A 379 -1.37 -1.91 -25.46
CA SER A 379 -1.86 -3.20 -24.96
C SER A 379 -3.39 -3.30 -24.99
N GLY A 380 -4.09 -2.17 -24.86
CA GLY A 380 -5.54 -2.11 -24.75
C GLY A 380 -6.10 -2.74 -23.46
N LEU A 381 -5.24 -2.99 -22.45
CA LEU A 381 -5.59 -3.73 -21.24
C LEU A 381 -5.81 -2.84 -20.00
N ILE A 382 -5.49 -1.55 -20.09
CA ILE A 382 -5.84 -0.56 -19.06
C ILE A 382 -7.20 0.08 -19.35
N ASP A 383 -7.77 0.79 -18.38
CA ASP A 383 -9.00 1.58 -18.57
C ASP A 383 -8.80 2.57 -19.75
N PRO A 384 -9.69 2.59 -20.75
CA PRO A 384 -9.57 3.52 -21.90
C PRO A 384 -9.57 5.00 -21.51
N LEU A 385 -10.04 5.33 -20.32
CA LEU A 385 -10.05 6.70 -19.78
C LEU A 385 -8.83 7.00 -18.92
N ALA A 386 -7.99 6.01 -18.65
CA ALA A 386 -6.76 6.20 -17.88
C ALA A 386 -5.76 7.08 -18.64
N ARG A 387 -5.09 7.96 -17.95
CA ARG A 387 -4.04 8.85 -18.48
C ARG A 387 -2.94 8.98 -17.43
N SER A 388 -1.72 9.24 -17.86
CA SER A 388 -0.67 9.64 -16.92
C SER A 388 -1.11 10.89 -16.14
N LEU A 389 -0.87 10.91 -14.84
CA LEU A 389 -1.14 12.08 -13.99
C LEU A 389 -0.33 13.31 -14.45
N TYR A 390 0.83 13.12 -15.11
CA TYR A 390 1.56 14.19 -15.75
C TYR A 390 0.78 14.86 -16.89
N GLN A 391 -0.11 14.15 -17.55
CA GLN A 391 -0.97 14.69 -18.61
C GLN A 391 -2.20 15.43 -18.05
N ARG A 392 -2.37 15.45 -16.73
CA ARG A 392 -3.45 16.16 -16.05
C ARG A 392 -2.99 17.48 -15.40
N ILE A 393 -1.71 17.77 -15.47
CA ILE A 393 -1.10 19.03 -15.09
C ILE A 393 -1.22 20.02 -16.29
#